data_7d282918370a42370988f6f6fce9a599
#
_entry.id   7d282918370a42370988f6f6fce9a599
#
_cell.length_a   1.000
_cell.length_b   1.000
_cell.length_c   1.000
_cell.angle_alpha   90.00
_cell.angle_beta   90.00
_cell.angle_gamma   90.00
#
_symmetry.space_group_name_H-M   'P 1'
#
loop_
_entity.id
_entity.type
_entity.pdbx_description
1 polymer ?
#
loop_
_entity_poly.entity_id
_entity_poly.type
_entity_poly.pdbx_seq_one_letter_code
_entity_poly.pdbx_strand_id
1 'polypeptide(L)'
;NRYFISYSPIFILAGKRGITLDKNIYLAQFYGKSQNYTQIPREWFSKYGVKRGLRNEDHTGVLVGLTRIADVVGYQRDEKGQKVDCDGVLYYRGIDIRELAKVENYQGYLYEEASFLLLFGYLPTEDELNAFCKVLQNGYDLPDDFLEMNLLRLPGKNLMNKLQHALLTLYNYDPDPDNTDVYQTLRKGLNIMSKLPSIAVYAYMSKVHYYNRKSLVIHYPRKDYSTAENILSMLRPDSKFTPKEAQLLDLLLFLHADHGGGTNSTFTNIVVSSTDTDIYSSMASSVGALKGPRHGGANIRVSLMMEQVIDAIGIKATDEQIVDVIHQILNKKFKGCHDGLVYGFGHAVYTLSDPRAEIMRHYCGILAKEKGMTDVFRFYNRFEKLAMKTLKEEKGVNMCSNVDYYSGFAYNMLGIPRDLYTPLFVISRMVGWLAHNIEHKLYDNRIVRPAAKYVGDLMDYIPRKDR
;
A
#
# COMPACT_ATOMS: atom_id res chain seq x y z
N ASN A 1 -22.87 -11.62 16.03
CA ASN A 1 -22.79 -11.95 17.45
C ASN A 1 -22.39 -10.70 18.20
N ARG A 2 -23.33 -10.14 18.93
CA ARG A 2 -23.16 -8.99 19.82
C ARG A 2 -22.42 -9.47 21.06
N TYR A 3 -21.25 -8.91 21.35
CA TYR A 3 -20.67 -8.98 22.67
C TYR A 3 -21.39 -7.96 23.56
N PHE A 4 -22.34 -8.43 24.35
CA PHE A 4 -22.85 -7.70 25.51
C PHE A 4 -21.78 -7.81 26.60
N ILE A 5 -21.06 -6.74 26.87
CA ILE A 5 -20.30 -6.60 28.11
C ILE A 5 -21.30 -6.09 29.13
N SER A 6 -21.77 -6.98 30.02
CA SER A 6 -22.59 -6.60 31.18
C SER A 6 -21.66 -5.90 32.19
N TYR A 7 -21.86 -4.62 32.39
CA TYR A 7 -21.24 -3.90 33.50
C TYR A 7 -21.99 -4.17 34.77
N SER A 8 -21.43 -4.97 35.67
CA SER A 8 -21.85 -5.06 37.07
C SER A 8 -21.45 -3.75 37.78
N PRO A 9 -22.31 -3.20 38.68
CA PRO A 9 -21.93 -2.02 39.43
C PRO A 9 -20.83 -2.33 40.43
N ILE A 10 -19.69 -1.69 40.26
CA ILE A 10 -18.58 -1.79 41.20
C ILE A 10 -18.92 -0.95 42.43
N PHE A 11 -19.07 -1.59 43.59
CA PHE A 11 -19.22 -0.95 44.90
C PHE A 11 -17.99 -0.09 45.21
N ILE A 12 -18.24 1.19 45.55
CA ILE A 12 -17.22 2.13 45.99
C ILE A 12 -16.87 1.84 47.45
N LEU A 13 -15.67 1.34 47.74
CA LEU A 13 -15.09 1.34 49.07
C LEU A 13 -14.41 2.70 49.32
N ALA A 14 -15.06 3.52 50.13
CA ALA A 14 -14.54 4.82 50.56
C ALA A 14 -13.46 4.61 51.64
N GLY A 15 -12.18 4.63 51.24
CA GLY A 15 -11.03 4.75 52.14
C GLY A 15 -10.42 6.14 52.05
N LYS A 16 -10.20 6.79 53.19
CA LYS A 16 -9.59 8.12 53.34
C LYS A 16 -8.16 8.17 52.81
N ARG A 17 -7.97 8.35 51.48
CA ARG A 17 -6.76 8.90 50.83
C ARG A 17 -7.27 9.45 49.50
N GLY A 18 -6.85 10.68 49.11
CA GLY A 18 -7.38 11.43 47.96
C GLY A 18 -7.58 10.54 46.73
N ILE A 19 -8.82 10.42 46.30
CA ILE A 19 -9.24 9.65 45.15
C ILE A 19 -8.63 10.34 43.93
N THR A 20 -7.55 9.81 43.38
CA THR A 20 -7.16 10.09 41.99
C THR A 20 -8.19 9.38 41.14
N LEU A 21 -9.27 10.07 40.79
CA LEU A 21 -10.32 9.57 39.93
C LEU A 21 -9.69 9.11 38.61
N ASP A 22 -9.77 7.82 38.33
CA ASP A 22 -9.26 7.28 37.08
C ASP A 22 -10.00 7.96 35.93
N LYS A 23 -9.26 8.84 35.20
CA LYS A 23 -9.81 9.61 34.04
C LYS A 23 -10.50 8.69 33.02
N ASN A 24 -10.15 7.40 32.99
CA ASN A 24 -10.73 6.42 32.10
C ASN A 24 -12.17 6.05 32.46
N ILE A 25 -12.60 6.18 33.72
CA ILE A 25 -13.98 5.87 34.15
C ILE A 25 -14.94 6.87 33.54
N TYR A 26 -14.65 8.17 33.61
CA TYR A 26 -15.50 9.21 33.01
C TYR A 26 -15.55 9.08 31.49
N LEU A 27 -14.41 8.84 30.86
CA LEU A 27 -14.35 8.64 29.42
C LEU A 27 -15.21 7.45 28.98
N ALA A 28 -15.16 6.34 29.71
CA ALA A 28 -15.98 5.15 29.45
C ALA A 28 -17.48 5.46 29.61
N GLN A 29 -17.86 6.24 30.65
CA GLN A 29 -19.25 6.66 30.87
C GLN A 29 -19.74 7.57 29.74
N PHE A 30 -18.92 8.56 29.34
CA PHE A 30 -19.28 9.47 28.24
C PHE A 30 -19.41 8.71 26.92
N TYR A 31 -18.47 7.79 26.65
CA TYR A 31 -18.52 6.93 25.48
C TYR A 31 -19.77 6.06 25.47
N GLY A 32 -20.13 5.44 26.62
CA GLY A 32 -21.35 4.64 26.75
C GLY A 32 -22.60 5.45 26.46
N LYS A 33 -22.73 6.67 27.03
CA LYS A 33 -23.84 7.56 26.75
C LYS A 33 -23.89 8.02 25.29
N SER A 34 -22.73 8.31 24.69
CA SER A 34 -22.65 8.81 23.30
C SER A 34 -23.22 7.82 22.28
N GLN A 35 -23.22 6.52 22.57
CA GLN A 35 -23.75 5.49 21.66
C GLN A 35 -25.22 5.73 21.28
N ASN A 36 -25.99 6.35 22.15
CA ASN A 36 -27.42 6.65 21.89
C ASN A 36 -27.59 7.84 20.91
N TYR A 37 -26.57 8.67 20.75
CA TYR A 37 -26.66 9.93 19.98
C TYR A 37 -25.82 9.91 18.70
N THR A 38 -24.89 8.95 18.54
CA THR A 38 -23.89 8.97 17.47
C THR A 38 -24.05 7.85 16.46
N GLN A 39 -25.05 6.98 16.58
CA GLN A 39 -25.26 5.88 15.65
C GLN A 39 -25.90 6.35 14.35
N ILE A 40 -25.32 5.93 13.22
CA ILE A 40 -25.91 6.09 11.89
C ILE A 40 -26.26 4.69 11.37
N PRO A 41 -27.56 4.33 11.29
CA PRO A 41 -28.02 3.06 10.75
C PRO A 41 -27.56 2.87 9.30
N ARG A 42 -27.16 1.65 8.97
CA ARG A 42 -26.57 1.34 7.66
C ARG A 42 -27.51 1.58 6.48
N GLU A 43 -28.79 1.36 6.70
CA GLU A 43 -29.87 1.59 5.74
C GLU A 43 -30.04 3.08 5.38
N TRP A 44 -29.55 4.00 6.20
CA TRP A 44 -29.65 5.43 5.89
C TRP A 44 -28.78 5.84 4.70
N PHE A 45 -27.72 5.09 4.38
CA PHE A 45 -26.95 5.35 3.16
C PHE A 45 -27.84 5.21 1.92
N SER A 46 -28.59 4.12 1.80
CA SER A 46 -29.56 3.93 0.71
C SER A 46 -30.71 4.92 0.80
N LYS A 47 -31.28 5.14 2.00
CA LYS A 47 -32.39 6.08 2.23
C LYS A 47 -32.08 7.50 1.72
N TYR A 48 -30.85 7.95 1.90
CA TYR A 48 -30.43 9.31 1.51
C TYR A 48 -29.64 9.34 0.21
N GLY A 49 -29.53 8.24 -0.51
CA GLY A 49 -28.77 8.15 -1.78
C GLY A 49 -27.26 8.34 -1.64
N VAL A 50 -26.71 8.12 -0.41
CA VAL A 50 -25.30 8.33 -0.12
C VAL A 50 -24.48 7.11 -0.53
N LYS A 51 -23.43 7.31 -1.32
CA LYS A 51 -22.54 6.25 -1.78
C LYS A 51 -21.53 5.87 -0.69
N ARG A 52 -21.71 4.70 -0.09
CA ARG A 52 -20.86 4.23 1.00
C ARG A 52 -19.47 3.85 0.48
N GLY A 53 -18.44 4.51 1.02
CA GLY A 53 -17.05 4.27 0.60
C GLY A 53 -16.80 4.65 -0.86
N LEU A 54 -17.55 5.61 -1.41
CA LEU A 54 -17.50 6.03 -2.82
C LEU A 54 -17.68 4.85 -3.79
N ARG A 55 -18.62 3.93 -3.47
CA ARG A 55 -19.01 2.80 -4.31
C ARG A 55 -20.47 2.89 -4.72
N ASN A 56 -20.73 2.58 -5.98
CA ASN A 56 -22.07 2.35 -6.53
C ASN A 56 -22.64 1.01 -6.03
N GLU A 57 -23.91 0.76 -6.27
CA GLU A 57 -24.60 -0.48 -5.85
C GLU A 57 -24.04 -1.71 -6.59
N ASP A 58 -23.59 -1.54 -7.83
CA ASP A 58 -22.90 -2.56 -8.63
C ASP A 58 -21.41 -2.76 -8.23
N HIS A 59 -20.99 -2.17 -7.11
CA HIS A 59 -19.65 -2.16 -6.60
C HIS A 59 -18.59 -1.44 -7.46
N THR A 60 -18.97 -0.73 -8.52
CA THR A 60 -18.05 0.14 -9.25
C THR A 60 -17.67 1.38 -8.45
N GLY A 61 -16.53 1.99 -8.75
CA GLY A 61 -16.12 3.26 -8.14
C GLY A 61 -17.00 4.42 -8.60
N VAL A 62 -17.27 5.37 -7.70
CA VAL A 62 -17.83 6.68 -8.11
C VAL A 62 -16.77 7.46 -8.85
N LEU A 63 -17.09 7.98 -10.03
CA LEU A 63 -16.18 8.83 -10.78
C LEU A 63 -16.08 10.20 -10.10
N VAL A 64 -14.87 10.56 -9.68
CA VAL A 64 -14.60 11.80 -8.94
C VAL A 64 -13.51 12.66 -9.60
N GLY A 65 -12.95 12.22 -10.73
CA GLY A 65 -11.91 12.95 -11.45
C GLY A 65 -11.62 12.34 -12.82
N LEU A 66 -10.77 13.01 -13.58
CA LEU A 66 -10.22 12.57 -14.85
C LEU A 66 -8.71 12.36 -14.70
N THR A 67 -8.17 11.38 -15.43
CA THR A 67 -6.72 11.12 -15.45
C THR A 67 -6.28 10.61 -16.81
N ARG A 68 -5.05 10.95 -17.19
CA ARG A 68 -4.33 10.38 -18.33
C ARG A 68 -3.15 9.52 -17.91
N ILE A 69 -2.98 9.25 -16.59
CA ILE A 69 -1.78 8.60 -16.04
C ILE A 69 -1.90 7.08 -16.14
N ALA A 70 -2.99 6.52 -15.63
CA ALA A 70 -3.20 5.08 -15.68
C ALA A 70 -4.69 4.74 -15.80
N ASP A 71 -4.96 3.62 -16.48
CA ASP A 71 -6.29 3.03 -16.57
C ASP A 71 -6.27 1.58 -16.03
N VAL A 72 -7.27 1.24 -15.22
CA VAL A 72 -7.42 -0.03 -14.52
C VAL A 72 -8.71 -0.68 -14.98
N VAL A 73 -8.61 -1.63 -15.90
CA VAL A 73 -9.75 -2.30 -16.54
C VAL A 73 -9.89 -3.72 -15.99
N GLY A 74 -11.06 -4.10 -15.50
CA GLY A 74 -11.39 -5.45 -15.03
C GLY A 74 -12.85 -5.82 -15.28
N TYR A 75 -13.60 -4.93 -15.93
CA TYR A 75 -14.94 -5.16 -16.41
C TYR A 75 -15.26 -4.25 -17.59
N GLN A 76 -16.24 -4.63 -18.38
CA GLN A 76 -16.81 -3.85 -19.47
C GLN A 76 -18.30 -3.65 -19.22
N ARG A 77 -18.94 -2.78 -19.99
CA ARG A 77 -20.40 -2.66 -20.03
C ARG A 77 -20.91 -3.26 -21.33
N ASP A 78 -21.90 -4.13 -21.22
CA ASP A 78 -22.59 -4.69 -22.39
C ASP A 78 -23.51 -3.63 -23.07
N GLU A 79 -24.18 -4.03 -24.14
CA GLU A 79 -25.11 -3.16 -24.90
C GLU A 79 -26.29 -2.65 -24.04
N LYS A 80 -26.59 -3.32 -22.93
CA LYS A 80 -27.63 -2.94 -21.96
C LYS A 80 -27.07 -2.10 -20.80
N GLY A 81 -25.77 -1.75 -20.83
CA GLY A 81 -25.09 -1.02 -19.79
C GLY A 81 -24.78 -1.84 -18.52
N GLN A 82 -24.97 -3.17 -18.55
CA GLN A 82 -24.69 -4.04 -17.43
C GLN A 82 -23.18 -4.33 -17.35
N LYS A 83 -22.68 -4.49 -16.11
CA LYS A 83 -21.29 -4.85 -15.86
C LYS A 83 -21.04 -6.30 -16.26
N VAL A 84 -20.03 -6.52 -17.10
CA VAL A 84 -19.55 -7.84 -17.50
C VAL A 84 -18.07 -7.93 -17.17
N ASP A 85 -17.67 -8.99 -16.46
CA ASP A 85 -16.28 -9.25 -16.11
C ASP A 85 -15.43 -9.49 -17.37
N CYS A 86 -14.22 -8.93 -17.39
CA CYS A 86 -13.23 -9.20 -18.43
C CYS A 86 -11.84 -9.44 -17.79
N ASP A 87 -10.89 -9.90 -18.59
CA ASP A 87 -9.51 -10.00 -18.15
C ASP A 87 -8.98 -8.64 -17.72
N GLY A 88 -8.22 -8.64 -16.63
CA GLY A 88 -7.65 -7.43 -16.09
C GLY A 88 -6.58 -6.82 -17.00
N VAL A 89 -6.63 -5.52 -17.19
CA VAL A 89 -5.60 -4.76 -17.89
C VAL A 89 -5.22 -3.55 -17.05
N LEU A 90 -3.94 -3.22 -17.05
CA LEU A 90 -3.42 -1.98 -16.47
C LEU A 90 -2.62 -1.26 -17.55
N TYR A 91 -3.01 -0.03 -17.81
CA TYR A 91 -2.29 0.84 -18.73
C TYR A 91 -1.53 1.92 -17.97
N TYR A 92 -0.25 2.13 -18.30
CA TYR A 92 0.50 3.32 -17.93
C TYR A 92 0.58 4.24 -19.15
N ARG A 93 -0.05 5.42 -19.08
CA ARG A 93 -0.13 6.37 -20.17
C ARG A 93 -0.62 5.75 -21.50
N GLY A 94 -1.53 4.78 -21.42
CA GLY A 94 -2.10 4.09 -22.57
C GLY A 94 -1.30 2.88 -23.07
N ILE A 95 -0.17 2.54 -22.46
CA ILE A 95 0.63 1.35 -22.79
C ILE A 95 0.30 0.23 -21.78
N ASP A 96 -0.07 -0.94 -22.29
CA ASP A 96 -0.29 -2.12 -21.42
C ASP A 96 1.01 -2.48 -20.70
N ILE A 97 0.93 -2.65 -19.37
CA ILE A 97 2.10 -3.00 -18.55
C ILE A 97 2.74 -4.32 -18.96
N ARG A 98 2.00 -5.24 -19.61
CA ARG A 98 2.56 -6.49 -20.14
C ARG A 98 3.58 -6.22 -21.23
N GLU A 99 3.36 -5.19 -22.08
CA GLU A 99 4.31 -4.81 -23.11
C GLU A 99 5.59 -4.21 -22.53
N LEU A 100 5.47 -3.37 -21.49
CA LEU A 100 6.61 -2.77 -20.79
C LEU A 100 7.43 -3.84 -20.03
N ALA A 101 6.77 -4.86 -19.48
CA ALA A 101 7.39 -5.88 -18.65
C ALA A 101 7.93 -7.09 -19.45
N LYS A 102 7.95 -7.07 -20.80
CA LYS A 102 8.48 -8.18 -21.59
C LYS A 102 9.96 -8.40 -21.30
N VAL A 103 10.31 -9.69 -21.07
CA VAL A 103 11.71 -10.07 -20.76
C VAL A 103 12.68 -9.65 -21.85
N GLU A 104 12.25 -9.73 -23.11
CA GLU A 104 13.04 -9.34 -24.28
C GLU A 104 13.37 -7.85 -24.30
N ASN A 105 12.54 -7.03 -23.65
CA ASN A 105 12.70 -5.57 -23.61
C ASN A 105 13.48 -5.10 -22.38
N TYR A 106 13.78 -5.99 -21.43
CA TYR A 106 14.48 -5.60 -20.21
C TYR A 106 15.94 -5.28 -20.46
N GLN A 107 16.30 -4.01 -20.28
CA GLN A 107 17.67 -3.49 -20.42
C GLN A 107 18.20 -2.87 -19.11
N GLY A 108 17.53 -3.12 -17.98
CA GLY A 108 17.73 -2.42 -16.72
C GLY A 108 16.83 -1.17 -16.61
N TYR A 109 16.73 -0.61 -15.40
CA TYR A 109 16.03 0.64 -15.15
C TYR A 109 14.53 0.67 -15.53
N LEU A 110 13.83 -0.48 -15.47
CA LEU A 110 12.41 -0.57 -15.82
C LEU A 110 11.53 0.34 -14.94
N TYR A 111 11.85 0.44 -13.66
CA TYR A 111 11.14 1.33 -12.75
C TYR A 111 11.37 2.80 -13.10
N GLU A 112 12.60 3.17 -13.43
CA GLU A 112 12.97 4.53 -13.84
C GLU A 112 12.32 4.90 -15.18
N GLU A 113 12.32 4.00 -16.17
CA GLU A 113 11.65 4.19 -17.45
C GLU A 113 10.13 4.40 -17.27
N ALA A 114 9.49 3.54 -16.47
CA ALA A 114 8.07 3.69 -16.14
C ALA A 114 7.79 4.97 -15.34
N SER A 115 8.71 5.37 -14.46
CA SER A 115 8.61 6.63 -13.73
C SER A 115 8.66 7.82 -14.67
N PHE A 116 9.55 7.80 -15.63
CA PHE A 116 9.60 8.81 -16.69
C PHE A 116 8.28 8.86 -17.48
N LEU A 117 7.80 7.71 -17.94
CA LEU A 117 6.55 7.59 -18.68
C LEU A 117 5.36 8.15 -17.88
N LEU A 118 5.22 7.79 -16.62
CA LEU A 118 4.11 8.25 -15.76
C LEU A 118 4.16 9.77 -15.53
N LEU A 119 5.36 10.34 -15.34
CA LEU A 119 5.52 11.77 -15.08
C LEU A 119 5.38 12.62 -16.34
N PHE A 120 6.00 12.23 -17.45
CA PHE A 120 6.13 13.06 -18.64
C PHE A 120 5.17 12.67 -19.77
N GLY A 121 4.59 11.46 -19.74
CA GLY A 121 3.50 11.05 -20.64
C GLY A 121 3.95 10.42 -21.97
N TYR A 122 5.25 10.15 -22.13
CA TYR A 122 5.82 9.48 -23.31
C TYR A 122 7.00 8.59 -22.88
N LEU A 123 7.38 7.62 -23.74
CA LEU A 123 8.55 6.78 -23.48
C LEU A 123 9.84 7.56 -23.75
N PRO A 124 10.83 7.50 -22.83
CA PRO A 124 12.10 8.20 -23.05
C PRO A 124 12.93 7.55 -24.16
N THR A 125 13.71 8.35 -24.85
CA THR A 125 14.85 7.85 -25.60
C THR A 125 15.94 7.38 -24.63
N GLU A 126 16.94 6.65 -25.12
CA GLU A 126 18.10 6.20 -24.30
C GLU A 126 18.79 7.38 -23.59
N ASP A 127 19.02 8.48 -24.31
CA ASP A 127 19.66 9.68 -23.74
C ASP A 127 18.79 10.35 -22.67
N GLU A 128 17.46 10.42 -22.87
CA GLU A 128 16.52 10.97 -21.91
C GLU A 128 16.43 10.10 -20.65
N LEU A 129 16.40 8.76 -20.80
CA LEU A 129 16.40 7.84 -19.67
C LEU A 129 17.69 7.98 -18.86
N ASN A 130 18.84 8.01 -19.54
CA ASN A 130 20.15 8.21 -18.90
C ASN A 130 20.21 9.56 -18.15
N ALA A 131 19.67 10.62 -18.75
CA ALA A 131 19.59 11.94 -18.09
C ALA A 131 18.65 11.91 -16.87
N PHE A 132 17.50 11.26 -16.98
CA PHE A 132 16.58 11.10 -15.87
C PHE A 132 17.16 10.28 -14.72
N CYS A 133 17.84 9.17 -15.02
CA CYS A 133 18.56 8.38 -14.02
C CYS A 133 19.60 9.23 -13.28
N LYS A 134 20.34 10.08 -13.99
CA LYS A 134 21.30 11.01 -13.35
C LYS A 134 20.62 12.02 -12.43
N VAL A 135 19.42 12.50 -12.77
CA VAL A 135 18.65 13.38 -11.88
C VAL A 135 18.31 12.67 -10.57
N LEU A 136 17.84 11.41 -10.63
CA LEU A 136 17.55 10.61 -9.44
C LEU A 136 18.83 10.30 -8.64
N GLN A 137 19.89 9.88 -9.31
CA GLN A 137 21.18 9.52 -8.71
C GLN A 137 21.82 10.70 -7.96
N ASN A 138 21.71 11.91 -8.48
CA ASN A 138 22.18 13.13 -7.81
C ASN A 138 21.36 13.48 -6.56
N GLY A 139 20.16 12.95 -6.42
CA GLY A 139 19.29 13.12 -5.27
C GLY A 139 19.43 12.07 -4.18
N TYR A 140 20.26 11.02 -4.35
CA TYR A 140 20.34 9.89 -3.41
C TYR A 140 20.86 10.25 -2.02
N ASP A 141 21.76 11.22 -1.94
CA ASP A 141 22.37 11.63 -0.68
C ASP A 141 21.32 12.28 0.23
N LEU A 142 21.28 11.86 1.50
CA LEU A 142 20.44 12.49 2.51
C LEU A 142 21.06 13.83 2.92
N PRO A 143 20.25 14.79 3.39
CA PRO A 143 20.78 16.02 3.98
C PRO A 143 21.71 15.73 5.16
N ASP A 144 22.64 16.66 5.42
CA ASP A 144 23.54 16.58 6.56
C ASP A 144 22.76 16.36 7.87
N ASP A 145 23.28 15.54 8.75
CA ASP A 145 22.68 15.15 10.05
C ASP A 145 21.31 14.45 9.96
N PHE A 146 20.72 14.28 8.76
CA PHE A 146 19.40 13.67 8.64
C PHE A 146 19.37 12.22 9.11
N LEU A 147 20.37 11.43 8.73
CA LEU A 147 20.48 10.03 9.14
C LEU A 147 20.59 9.92 10.66
N GLU A 148 21.50 10.66 11.27
CA GLU A 148 21.79 10.61 12.71
C GLU A 148 20.60 11.09 13.52
N MET A 149 20.07 12.25 13.21
CA MET A 149 19.07 12.91 14.03
C MET A 149 17.67 12.29 13.86
N ASN A 150 17.32 11.92 12.64
CA ASN A 150 15.95 11.50 12.35
C ASN A 150 15.78 9.98 12.29
N LEU A 151 16.80 9.22 11.95
CA LEU A 151 16.67 7.78 11.78
C LEU A 151 17.34 7.02 12.93
N LEU A 152 18.59 7.35 13.29
CA LEU A 152 19.35 6.62 14.29
C LEU A 152 18.99 7.01 15.73
N ARG A 153 18.88 8.29 16.04
CA ARG A 153 18.51 8.77 17.39
C ARG A 153 17.04 8.54 17.74
N LEU A 154 16.19 8.40 16.73
CA LEU A 154 14.74 8.21 16.89
C LEU A 154 14.24 6.94 16.17
N PRO A 155 14.69 5.74 16.60
CA PRO A 155 14.31 4.49 15.96
C PRO A 155 12.81 4.23 16.09
N GLY A 156 12.17 3.85 14.98
CA GLY A 156 10.74 3.55 14.95
C GLY A 156 10.46 2.04 14.96
N LYS A 157 9.53 1.56 15.81
CA LYS A 157 9.05 0.17 15.72
C LYS A 157 8.28 -0.10 14.43
N ASN A 158 7.54 0.89 13.94
CA ASN A 158 6.74 0.80 12.71
C ASN A 158 7.40 1.65 11.61
N LEU A 159 7.90 0.98 10.57
CA LEU A 159 8.64 1.67 9.50
C LEU A 159 7.76 2.61 8.69
N MET A 160 6.49 2.30 8.47
CA MET A 160 5.58 3.19 7.75
C MET A 160 5.34 4.51 8.51
N ASN A 161 5.22 4.44 9.82
CA ASN A 161 5.15 5.64 10.65
C ASN A 161 6.48 6.42 10.59
N LYS A 162 7.60 5.71 10.59
CA LYS A 162 8.93 6.34 10.49
C LYS A 162 9.15 7.01 9.13
N LEU A 163 8.70 6.39 8.02
CA LEU A 163 8.75 7.01 6.69
C LEU A 163 7.89 8.27 6.62
N GLN A 164 6.68 8.25 7.17
CA GLN A 164 5.80 9.41 7.21
C GLN A 164 6.45 10.57 7.98
N HIS A 165 7.03 10.28 9.13
CA HIS A 165 7.78 11.27 9.92
C HIS A 165 9.00 11.81 9.14
N ALA A 166 9.77 10.93 8.49
CA ALA A 166 10.95 11.33 7.71
C ALA A 166 10.58 12.25 6.54
N LEU A 167 9.47 11.97 5.85
CA LEU A 167 8.97 12.83 4.76
C LEU A 167 8.63 14.24 5.28
N LEU A 168 7.90 14.34 6.39
CA LEU A 168 7.59 15.64 7.01
C LEU A 168 8.86 16.36 7.49
N THR A 169 9.88 15.61 7.91
CA THR A 169 11.15 16.21 8.34
C THR A 169 11.95 16.78 7.15
N LEU A 170 11.87 16.18 5.95
CA LEU A 170 12.53 16.69 4.74
C LEU A 170 12.09 18.11 4.38
N TYR A 171 10.87 18.52 4.76
CA TYR A 171 10.38 19.89 4.63
C TYR A 171 11.35 20.92 5.22
N ASN A 172 11.95 20.62 6.38
CA ASN A 172 12.85 21.56 7.09
C ASN A 172 14.22 21.72 6.40
N TYR A 173 14.55 20.83 5.46
CA TYR A 173 15.80 20.88 4.69
C TYR A 173 15.62 21.47 3.28
N ASP A 174 14.39 21.82 2.92
CA ASP A 174 14.10 22.53 1.67
C ASP A 174 14.12 24.06 1.94
N PRO A 175 14.92 24.84 1.19
CA PRO A 175 14.96 26.30 1.40
C PRO A 175 13.68 27.04 0.99
N ASP A 176 12.80 26.39 0.19
CA ASP A 176 11.54 26.97 -0.29
C ASP A 176 10.43 25.91 -0.32
N PRO A 177 10.06 25.32 0.86
CA PRO A 177 9.20 24.14 0.91
C PRO A 177 7.76 24.44 0.48
N ASP A 178 7.25 25.66 0.74
CA ASP A 178 5.86 26.06 0.47
C ASP A 178 5.62 26.51 -0.98
N ASN A 179 6.64 26.53 -1.82
CA ASN A 179 6.46 26.81 -3.23
C ASN A 179 5.82 25.62 -3.94
N THR A 180 4.55 25.75 -4.27
CA THR A 180 3.71 24.71 -4.88
C THR A 180 3.57 24.82 -6.39
N ASP A 181 4.39 25.67 -7.04
CA ASP A 181 4.52 25.70 -8.49
C ASP A 181 4.77 24.29 -9.04
N VAL A 182 4.20 24.00 -10.22
CA VAL A 182 4.24 22.66 -10.82
C VAL A 182 5.66 22.15 -11.03
N TYR A 183 6.55 23.02 -11.53
CA TYR A 183 7.95 22.63 -11.73
C TYR A 183 8.68 22.40 -10.40
N GLN A 184 8.42 23.24 -9.39
CA GLN A 184 8.99 23.03 -8.05
C GLN A 184 8.41 21.78 -7.38
N THR A 185 7.13 21.50 -7.55
CA THR A 185 6.50 20.26 -7.09
C THR A 185 7.17 19.04 -7.72
N LEU A 186 7.42 19.05 -9.04
CA LEU A 186 8.14 17.98 -9.73
C LEU A 186 9.56 17.82 -9.18
N ARG A 187 10.33 18.90 -9.09
CA ARG A 187 11.72 18.90 -8.59
C ARG A 187 11.83 18.33 -7.18
N LYS A 188 10.96 18.81 -6.26
CA LYS A 188 10.89 18.34 -4.87
C LYS A 188 10.43 16.88 -4.80
N GLY A 189 9.44 16.51 -5.60
CA GLY A 189 8.94 15.13 -5.67
C GLY A 189 10.03 14.15 -6.14
N LEU A 190 10.80 14.49 -7.16
CA LEU A 190 11.95 13.68 -7.62
C LEU A 190 13.02 13.56 -6.53
N ASN A 191 13.30 14.65 -5.82
CA ASN A 191 14.23 14.63 -4.68
C ASN A 191 13.76 13.70 -3.54
N ILE A 192 12.46 13.68 -3.24
CA ILE A 192 11.87 12.75 -2.28
C ILE A 192 12.01 11.30 -2.79
N MET A 193 11.66 11.04 -4.05
CA MET A 193 11.78 9.71 -4.66
C MET A 193 13.20 9.16 -4.55
N SER A 194 14.19 9.99 -4.82
CA SER A 194 15.60 9.62 -4.77
C SER A 194 16.09 9.23 -3.37
N LYS A 195 15.60 9.92 -2.34
CA LYS A 195 16.01 9.72 -0.94
C LYS A 195 15.29 8.56 -0.24
N LEU A 196 14.10 8.24 -0.72
CA LEU A 196 13.20 7.33 -0.01
C LEU A 196 13.76 5.91 0.15
N PRO A 197 14.49 5.31 -0.81
CA PRO A 197 15.17 4.03 -0.63
C PRO A 197 16.15 4.02 0.55
N SER A 198 17.02 5.03 0.64
CA SER A 198 17.96 5.19 1.75
C SER A 198 17.24 5.36 3.09
N ILE A 199 16.21 6.22 3.13
CA ILE A 199 15.40 6.42 4.35
C ILE A 199 14.76 5.11 4.82
N ALA A 200 14.18 4.32 3.91
CA ALA A 200 13.51 3.08 4.24
C ALA A 200 14.50 2.02 4.79
N VAL A 201 15.63 1.83 4.10
CA VAL A 201 16.65 0.86 4.51
C VAL A 201 17.30 1.28 5.84
N TYR A 202 17.66 2.54 6.00
CA TYR A 202 18.29 3.02 7.24
C TYR A 202 17.33 3.01 8.41
N ALA A 203 16.05 3.32 8.19
CA ALA A 203 15.02 3.16 9.23
C ALA A 203 14.89 1.69 9.68
N TYR A 204 14.99 0.74 8.74
CA TYR A 204 15.02 -0.69 9.06
C TYR A 204 16.28 -1.06 9.84
N MET A 205 17.46 -0.64 9.41
CA MET A 205 18.73 -0.92 10.09
C MET A 205 18.74 -0.34 11.50
N SER A 206 18.25 0.87 11.68
CA SER A 206 18.06 1.50 13.00
C SER A 206 17.12 0.70 13.89
N LYS A 207 15.97 0.24 13.36
CA LYS A 207 15.02 -0.61 14.07
C LYS A 207 15.68 -1.90 14.54
N VAL A 208 16.37 -2.59 13.66
CA VAL A 208 17.02 -3.88 13.94
C VAL A 208 18.14 -3.70 14.95
N HIS A 209 18.94 -2.65 14.83
CA HIS A 209 19.98 -2.32 15.79
C HIS A 209 19.40 -2.06 17.18
N TYR A 210 18.43 -1.16 17.29
CA TYR A 210 17.90 -0.72 18.58
C TYR A 210 17.03 -1.77 19.28
N TYR A 211 16.07 -2.37 18.54
CA TYR A 211 15.09 -3.28 19.14
C TYR A 211 15.51 -4.75 19.10
N ASN A 212 16.27 -5.18 18.10
CA ASN A 212 16.70 -6.57 17.96
C ASN A 212 18.14 -6.80 18.41
N ARG A 213 18.86 -5.74 18.84
CA ARG A 213 20.24 -5.78 19.34
C ARG A 213 21.26 -6.36 18.34
N LYS A 214 21.04 -6.14 17.03
CA LYS A 214 22.00 -6.52 15.98
C LYS A 214 22.96 -5.37 15.70
N SER A 215 24.11 -5.68 15.12
CA SER A 215 25.07 -4.67 14.68
C SER A 215 24.42 -3.70 13.68
N LEU A 216 24.75 -2.42 13.81
CA LEU A 216 24.34 -1.41 12.84
C LEU A 216 25.28 -1.47 11.64
N VAL A 217 24.71 -1.72 10.48
CA VAL A 217 25.43 -1.69 9.18
C VAL A 217 24.77 -0.65 8.31
N ILE A 218 25.55 0.31 7.82
CA ILE A 218 25.11 1.36 6.92
C ILE A 218 25.95 1.32 5.66
N HIS A 219 25.33 1.02 4.53
CA HIS A 219 25.90 1.13 3.21
C HIS A 219 25.28 2.33 2.50
N TYR A 220 26.11 3.17 1.91
CA TYR A 220 25.63 4.34 1.16
C TYR A 220 25.17 3.96 -0.25
N PRO A 221 24.17 4.67 -0.82
CA PRO A 221 23.74 4.43 -2.19
C PRO A 221 24.87 4.76 -3.18
N ARG A 222 24.92 4.00 -4.25
CA ARG A 222 25.89 4.18 -5.34
C ARG A 222 25.20 4.90 -6.50
N LYS A 223 25.93 5.87 -7.08
CA LYS A 223 25.42 6.67 -8.22
C LYS A 223 25.42 5.93 -9.56
N ASP A 224 26.07 4.77 -9.63
CA ASP A 224 26.07 3.88 -10.79
C ASP A 224 25.02 2.77 -10.71
N TYR A 225 24.21 2.74 -9.67
CA TYR A 225 23.16 1.75 -9.45
C TYR A 225 21.76 2.32 -9.68
N SER A 226 20.85 1.45 -10.17
CA SER A 226 19.40 1.71 -10.20
C SER A 226 18.82 1.77 -8.79
N THR A 227 17.57 2.21 -8.68
CA THR A 227 16.81 2.18 -7.41
C THR A 227 16.77 0.78 -6.80
N ALA A 228 16.49 -0.25 -7.63
CA ALA A 228 16.42 -1.64 -7.17
C ALA A 228 17.78 -2.16 -6.69
N GLU A 229 18.85 -1.91 -7.44
CA GLU A 229 20.21 -2.29 -7.08
C GLU A 229 20.67 -1.63 -5.78
N ASN A 230 20.37 -0.35 -5.61
CA ASN A 230 20.68 0.39 -4.38
C ASN A 230 19.95 -0.18 -3.17
N ILE A 231 18.67 -0.54 -3.29
CA ILE A 231 17.93 -1.16 -2.19
C ILE A 231 18.61 -2.47 -1.78
N LEU A 232 18.94 -3.36 -2.72
CA LEU A 232 19.59 -4.64 -2.43
C LEU A 232 20.98 -4.45 -1.83
N SER A 233 21.79 -3.57 -2.42
CA SER A 233 23.15 -3.27 -1.97
C SER A 233 23.16 -2.68 -0.56
N MET A 234 22.29 -1.72 -0.27
CA MET A 234 22.22 -1.10 1.05
C MET A 234 21.67 -2.04 2.14
N LEU A 235 20.73 -2.94 1.76
CA LEU A 235 20.06 -3.83 2.71
C LEU A 235 20.93 -5.01 3.14
N ARG A 236 21.80 -5.51 2.25
CA ARG A 236 22.60 -6.72 2.49
C ARG A 236 23.93 -6.41 3.15
N PRO A 237 24.32 -7.17 4.20
CA PRO A 237 25.58 -6.90 4.91
C PRO A 237 26.83 -6.93 4.04
N ASP A 238 26.83 -7.74 2.97
CA ASP A 238 27.93 -7.88 2.02
C ASP A 238 27.76 -7.05 0.73
N SER A 239 26.68 -6.29 0.63
CA SER A 239 26.26 -5.45 -0.51
C SER A 239 26.16 -6.22 -1.85
N LYS A 240 26.06 -7.57 -1.83
CA LYS A 240 26.04 -8.39 -3.04
C LYS A 240 24.63 -8.76 -3.47
N PHE A 241 24.42 -8.78 -4.76
CA PHE A 241 23.19 -9.26 -5.41
C PHE A 241 23.51 -9.82 -6.80
N THR A 242 22.62 -10.64 -7.35
CA THR A 242 22.74 -11.10 -8.72
C THR A 242 21.91 -10.21 -9.66
N PRO A 243 22.25 -10.16 -10.98
CA PRO A 243 21.44 -9.39 -11.94
C PRO A 243 19.96 -9.78 -11.95
N LYS A 244 19.65 -11.08 -11.79
CA LYS A 244 18.24 -11.54 -11.72
C LYS A 244 17.52 -11.11 -10.46
N GLU A 245 18.21 -10.99 -9.34
CA GLU A 245 17.62 -10.43 -8.12
C GLU A 245 17.29 -8.94 -8.30
N ALA A 246 18.20 -8.18 -8.90
CA ALA A 246 17.96 -6.78 -9.22
C ALA A 246 16.80 -6.63 -10.20
N GLN A 247 16.76 -7.44 -11.27
CA GLN A 247 15.67 -7.47 -12.25
C GLN A 247 14.32 -7.76 -11.58
N LEU A 248 14.23 -8.74 -10.67
CA LEU A 248 12.98 -9.05 -10.00
C LEU A 248 12.53 -7.90 -9.07
N LEU A 249 13.46 -7.24 -8.36
CA LEU A 249 13.09 -6.11 -7.52
C LEU A 249 12.68 -4.89 -8.36
N ASP A 250 13.38 -4.63 -9.45
CA ASP A 250 13.05 -3.56 -10.41
C ASP A 250 11.63 -3.76 -10.97
N LEU A 251 11.31 -5.00 -11.39
CA LEU A 251 9.96 -5.37 -11.81
C LEU A 251 8.92 -5.17 -10.71
N LEU A 252 9.22 -5.54 -9.45
CA LEU A 252 8.33 -5.31 -8.31
C LEU A 252 8.03 -3.82 -8.12
N LEU A 253 9.06 -2.97 -8.20
CA LEU A 253 8.89 -1.53 -8.12
C LEU A 253 8.02 -1.01 -9.27
N PHE A 254 8.29 -1.45 -10.49
CA PHE A 254 7.48 -1.12 -11.68
C PHE A 254 6.01 -1.49 -11.53
N LEU A 255 5.70 -2.73 -11.12
CA LEU A 255 4.31 -3.22 -11.01
C LEU A 255 3.49 -2.52 -9.93
N HIS A 256 4.13 -1.89 -8.96
CA HIS A 256 3.47 -1.13 -7.91
C HIS A 256 3.47 0.40 -8.15
N ALA A 257 4.11 0.88 -9.23
CA ALA A 257 4.36 2.31 -9.48
C ALA A 257 3.07 3.14 -9.54
N ASP A 258 2.01 2.64 -10.19
CA ASP A 258 0.68 3.26 -10.13
C ASP A 258 -0.46 2.25 -10.24
N HIS A 259 -1.66 2.67 -9.87
CA HIS A 259 -2.88 1.88 -10.00
C HIS A 259 -4.13 2.78 -10.06
N GLY A 260 -4.01 3.89 -10.74
CA GLY A 260 -5.06 4.87 -11.00
C GLY A 260 -5.39 5.80 -9.84
N GLY A 261 -5.97 6.93 -10.16
CA GLY A 261 -6.30 8.02 -9.23
C GLY A 261 -7.33 7.68 -8.16
N GLY A 262 -8.10 6.58 -8.35
CA GLY A 262 -9.09 6.09 -7.39
C GLY A 262 -8.53 5.22 -6.27
N THR A 263 -7.24 4.87 -6.27
CA THR A 263 -6.66 4.16 -5.11
C THR A 263 -6.62 5.05 -3.89
N ASN A 264 -6.88 4.49 -2.71
CA ASN A 264 -7.09 5.28 -1.48
C ASN A 264 -5.93 6.25 -1.21
N SER A 265 -4.69 5.82 -1.30
CA SER A 265 -3.52 6.67 -1.04
C SER A 265 -3.30 7.74 -2.12
N THR A 266 -3.58 7.44 -3.39
CA THR A 266 -3.52 8.41 -4.49
C THR A 266 -4.62 9.46 -4.33
N PHE A 267 -5.85 9.04 -4.04
CA PHE A 267 -6.96 9.95 -3.79
C PHE A 267 -6.71 10.83 -2.57
N THR A 268 -6.13 10.27 -1.50
CA THR A 268 -5.71 11.04 -0.32
C THR A 268 -4.68 12.11 -0.70
N ASN A 269 -3.71 11.80 -1.57
CA ASN A 269 -2.74 12.76 -2.09
C ASN A 269 -3.45 13.92 -2.80
N ILE A 270 -4.37 13.61 -3.72
CA ILE A 270 -5.14 14.59 -4.48
C ILE A 270 -5.96 15.47 -3.53
N VAL A 271 -6.67 14.88 -2.55
CA VAL A 271 -7.46 15.63 -1.57
C VAL A 271 -6.60 16.61 -0.79
N VAL A 272 -5.45 16.17 -0.30
CA VAL A 272 -4.56 17.02 0.50
C VAL A 272 -3.89 18.08 -0.38
N SER A 273 -3.35 17.72 -1.54
CA SER A 273 -2.71 18.68 -2.45
C SER A 273 -3.67 19.70 -3.05
N SER A 274 -4.97 19.38 -3.14
CA SER A 274 -6.00 20.29 -3.64
C SER A 274 -6.21 21.54 -2.76
N THR A 275 -5.66 21.53 -1.55
CA THR A 275 -5.62 22.70 -0.65
C THR A 275 -4.43 23.62 -0.92
N ASP A 276 -3.62 23.30 -1.92
CA ASP A 276 -2.38 23.95 -2.30
C ASP A 276 -1.28 23.89 -1.22
N THR A 277 -1.32 22.84 -0.38
CA THR A 277 -0.27 22.56 0.60
C THR A 277 1.00 22.00 -0.05
N ASP A 278 2.09 22.00 0.70
CA ASP A 278 3.39 21.50 0.26
C ASP A 278 3.39 20.01 -0.13
N ILE A 279 4.39 19.60 -0.92
CA ILE A 279 4.52 18.24 -1.43
C ILE A 279 4.86 17.23 -0.31
N TYR A 280 5.59 17.64 0.73
CA TYR A 280 5.98 16.77 1.83
C TYR A 280 4.75 16.34 2.64
N SER A 281 3.85 17.26 2.96
CA SER A 281 2.57 17.00 3.62
C SER A 281 1.68 16.10 2.76
N SER A 282 1.59 16.34 1.45
CA SER A 282 0.80 15.53 0.53
C SER A 282 1.32 14.09 0.45
N MET A 283 2.63 13.90 0.31
CA MET A 283 3.24 12.57 0.26
C MET A 283 3.16 11.84 1.62
N ALA A 284 3.36 12.53 2.73
CA ALA A 284 3.20 11.95 4.06
C ALA A 284 1.77 11.48 4.32
N SER A 285 0.75 12.19 3.81
CA SER A 285 -0.66 11.77 3.91
C SER A 285 -0.93 10.48 3.15
N SER A 286 -0.34 10.33 1.96
CA SER A 286 -0.42 9.12 1.14
C SER A 286 0.22 7.91 1.84
N VAL A 287 1.38 8.11 2.47
CA VAL A 287 2.03 7.07 3.29
C VAL A 287 1.13 6.67 4.47
N GLY A 288 0.48 7.64 5.12
CA GLY A 288 -0.48 7.39 6.19
C GLY A 288 -1.68 6.54 5.72
N ALA A 289 -2.22 6.82 4.54
CA ALA A 289 -3.29 6.05 3.93
C ALA A 289 -2.83 4.63 3.56
N LEU A 290 -1.64 4.49 2.94
CA LEU A 290 -1.08 3.20 2.56
C LEU A 290 -0.72 2.32 3.77
N LYS A 291 -0.33 2.92 4.91
CA LYS A 291 -0.03 2.22 6.16
C LYS A 291 -1.20 1.38 6.67
N GLY A 292 -2.43 1.76 6.35
CA GLY A 292 -3.62 1.08 6.84
C GLY A 292 -3.67 -0.42 6.44
N PRO A 293 -4.04 -1.34 7.35
CA PRO A 293 -4.01 -2.78 7.08
C PRO A 293 -5.00 -3.24 5.99
N ARG A 294 -5.94 -2.37 5.60
CA ARG A 294 -6.87 -2.63 4.50
C ARG A 294 -6.35 -2.16 3.15
N HIS A 295 -5.16 -1.52 3.10
CA HIS A 295 -4.55 -1.02 1.88
C HIS A 295 -3.17 -1.66 1.67
N GLY A 296 -2.10 -1.16 2.28
CA GLY A 296 -0.74 -1.64 2.02
C GLY A 296 -0.28 -2.86 2.83
N GLY A 297 -1.12 -3.41 3.70
CA GLY A 297 -0.73 -4.54 4.57
C GLY A 297 -1.06 -5.93 4.01
N ALA A 298 -1.58 -6.04 2.79
CA ALA A 298 -2.09 -7.30 2.26
C ALA A 298 -0.98 -8.33 1.99
N ASN A 299 0.15 -7.92 1.42
CA ASN A 299 1.28 -8.81 1.11
C ASN A 299 1.90 -9.48 2.35
N ILE A 300 1.98 -8.77 3.48
CA ILE A 300 2.44 -9.36 4.75
C ILE A 300 1.47 -10.45 5.21
N ARG A 301 0.16 -10.21 5.12
CA ARG A 301 -0.87 -11.18 5.48
C ARG A 301 -0.84 -12.42 4.59
N VAL A 302 -0.63 -12.25 3.28
CA VAL A 302 -0.42 -13.37 2.34
C VAL A 302 0.78 -14.19 2.75
N SER A 303 1.93 -13.56 2.98
CA SER A 303 3.15 -14.24 3.40
C SER A 303 2.97 -15.05 4.67
N LEU A 304 2.32 -14.48 5.70
CA LEU A 304 2.04 -15.16 6.96
C LEU A 304 1.04 -16.31 6.78
N MET A 305 -0.02 -16.11 6.00
CA MET A 305 -1.00 -17.16 5.70
C MET A 305 -0.34 -18.34 4.99
N MET A 306 0.45 -18.07 3.95
CA MET A 306 1.10 -19.13 3.17
C MET A 306 2.15 -19.90 3.99
N GLU A 307 2.91 -19.25 4.86
CA GLU A 307 3.77 -19.95 5.82
C GLU A 307 2.97 -20.89 6.72
N GLN A 308 1.91 -20.38 7.34
CA GLN A 308 1.07 -21.20 8.23
C GLN A 308 0.43 -22.37 7.49
N VAL A 309 0.02 -22.19 6.23
CA VAL A 309 -0.50 -23.27 5.39
C VAL A 309 0.59 -24.30 5.11
N ILE A 310 1.78 -23.86 4.71
CA ILE A 310 2.92 -24.77 4.43
C ILE A 310 3.34 -25.50 5.71
N ASP A 311 3.38 -24.84 6.85
CA ASP A 311 3.71 -25.46 8.14
C ASP A 311 2.67 -26.51 8.55
N ALA A 312 1.41 -26.30 8.23
CA ALA A 312 0.31 -27.19 8.61
C ALA A 312 0.23 -28.45 7.74
N ILE A 313 0.38 -28.32 6.40
CA ILE A 313 0.13 -29.44 5.48
C ILE A 313 1.35 -29.81 4.60
N GLY A 314 2.41 -29.01 4.63
CA GLY A 314 3.62 -29.21 3.83
C GLY A 314 3.44 -28.87 2.34
N ILE A 315 4.56 -28.68 1.63
CA ILE A 315 4.56 -28.34 0.18
C ILE A 315 4.18 -29.52 -0.73
N LYS A 316 4.18 -30.77 -0.20
CA LYS A 316 3.77 -31.99 -0.91
C LYS A 316 2.31 -32.37 -0.66
N ALA A 317 1.53 -31.53 0.00
CA ALA A 317 0.12 -31.77 0.27
C ALA A 317 -0.68 -32.10 -1.00
N THR A 318 -1.71 -32.92 -0.86
CA THR A 318 -2.64 -33.24 -1.97
C THR A 318 -3.57 -32.05 -2.26
N ASP A 319 -4.26 -32.07 -3.38
CA ASP A 319 -5.23 -31.01 -3.73
C ASP A 319 -6.40 -30.98 -2.73
N GLU A 320 -6.83 -32.14 -2.23
CA GLU A 320 -7.87 -32.26 -1.21
C GLU A 320 -7.45 -31.60 0.11
N GLN A 321 -6.20 -31.79 0.55
CA GLN A 321 -5.67 -31.16 1.76
C GLN A 321 -5.60 -29.64 1.61
N ILE A 322 -5.22 -29.14 0.43
CA ILE A 322 -5.19 -27.69 0.14
C ILE A 322 -6.62 -27.12 0.17
N VAL A 323 -7.59 -27.79 -0.46
CA VAL A 323 -8.99 -27.35 -0.48
C VAL A 323 -9.58 -27.35 0.92
N ASP A 324 -9.30 -28.39 1.75
CA ASP A 324 -9.75 -28.43 3.14
C ASP A 324 -9.21 -27.23 3.96
N VAL A 325 -7.93 -26.91 3.82
CA VAL A 325 -7.35 -25.74 4.49
C VAL A 325 -8.02 -24.44 4.04
N ILE A 326 -8.33 -24.29 2.73
CA ILE A 326 -9.05 -23.12 2.23
C ILE A 326 -10.44 -23.02 2.88
N HIS A 327 -11.18 -24.11 3.00
CA HIS A 327 -12.46 -24.16 3.71
C HIS A 327 -12.29 -23.83 5.20
N GLN A 328 -11.24 -24.32 5.86
CA GLN A 328 -10.97 -23.95 7.26
C GLN A 328 -10.72 -22.44 7.41
N ILE A 329 -9.98 -21.81 6.49
CA ILE A 329 -9.77 -20.35 6.47
C ILE A 329 -11.10 -19.62 6.32
N LEU A 330 -11.91 -20.00 5.31
CA LEU A 330 -13.21 -19.38 5.04
C LEU A 330 -14.16 -19.49 6.24
N ASN A 331 -14.14 -20.62 6.92
CA ASN A 331 -14.95 -20.91 8.11
C ASN A 331 -14.33 -20.34 9.42
N LYS A 332 -13.23 -19.59 9.35
CA LYS A 332 -12.53 -18.99 10.52
C LYS A 332 -11.98 -20.01 11.52
N LYS A 333 -11.74 -21.23 11.06
CA LYS A 333 -11.24 -22.36 11.87
C LYS A 333 -9.73 -22.55 11.75
N PHE A 334 -9.11 -21.98 10.73
CA PHE A 334 -7.67 -22.10 10.51
C PHE A 334 -6.90 -21.17 11.45
N LYS A 335 -5.85 -21.71 12.11
CA LYS A 335 -5.04 -20.94 13.05
C LYS A 335 -4.36 -19.77 12.36
N GLY A 336 -4.55 -18.55 12.90
CA GLY A 336 -3.94 -17.32 12.36
C GLY A 336 -4.80 -16.61 11.29
N CYS A 337 -5.86 -17.24 10.76
CA CYS A 337 -6.78 -16.66 9.78
C CYS A 337 -8.21 -16.64 10.33
N HIS A 338 -8.49 -15.71 11.26
CA HIS A 338 -9.75 -15.68 12.02
C HIS A 338 -10.84 -14.79 11.42
N ASP A 339 -10.57 -14.08 10.34
CA ASP A 339 -11.53 -13.19 9.66
C ASP A 339 -12.26 -13.84 8.48
N GLY A 340 -11.85 -15.06 8.09
CA GLY A 340 -12.46 -15.79 6.98
C GLY A 340 -12.02 -15.29 5.59
N LEU A 341 -10.84 -14.65 5.52
CA LEU A 341 -10.30 -14.14 4.27
C LEU A 341 -9.11 -14.99 3.80
N VAL A 342 -9.18 -15.44 2.56
CA VAL A 342 -8.02 -15.99 1.85
C VAL A 342 -7.26 -14.80 1.27
N TYR A 343 -6.18 -14.41 1.95
CA TYR A 343 -5.41 -13.23 1.56
C TYR A 343 -4.73 -13.40 0.21
N GLY A 344 -4.62 -12.32 -0.56
CA GLY A 344 -4.07 -12.34 -1.92
C GLY A 344 -5.10 -12.64 -3.00
N PHE A 345 -6.40 -12.79 -2.64
CA PHE A 345 -7.49 -13.03 -3.58
C PHE A 345 -8.56 -11.94 -3.49
N GLY A 346 -9.07 -11.55 -4.67
CA GLY A 346 -10.04 -10.48 -4.82
C GLY A 346 -9.40 -9.09 -4.94
N HIS A 347 -10.06 -8.24 -5.70
CA HIS A 347 -9.65 -6.89 -5.98
C HIS A 347 -10.87 -5.99 -6.18
N ALA A 348 -10.70 -4.69 -6.01
CA ALA A 348 -11.77 -3.71 -6.16
C ALA A 348 -12.26 -3.56 -7.63
N VAL A 349 -11.41 -3.91 -8.60
CA VAL A 349 -11.68 -3.82 -10.04
C VAL A 349 -11.54 -5.19 -10.72
N TYR A 350 -10.41 -5.87 -10.57
CA TYR A 350 -10.12 -7.14 -11.22
C TYR A 350 -10.96 -8.28 -10.64
N THR A 351 -11.50 -9.11 -11.53
CA THR A 351 -12.31 -10.28 -11.18
C THR A 351 -11.76 -11.57 -11.78
N LEU A 352 -11.43 -11.58 -13.09
CA LEU A 352 -10.93 -12.75 -13.80
C LEU A 352 -9.41 -12.90 -13.68
N SER A 353 -8.67 -11.82 -13.87
CA SER A 353 -7.20 -11.81 -13.76
C SER A 353 -6.69 -10.44 -13.27
N ASP A 354 -5.51 -10.44 -12.62
CA ASP A 354 -4.73 -9.23 -12.33
C ASP A 354 -3.42 -9.31 -13.13
N PRO A 355 -3.19 -8.43 -14.11
CA PRO A 355 -2.03 -8.50 -14.99
C PRO A 355 -0.71 -8.43 -14.22
N ARG A 356 -0.69 -7.75 -13.07
CA ARG A 356 0.49 -7.65 -12.21
C ARG A 356 0.84 -8.99 -11.55
N ALA A 357 -0.18 -9.73 -11.11
CA ALA A 357 0.00 -11.07 -10.53
C ALA A 357 0.49 -12.07 -11.58
N GLU A 358 -0.01 -11.98 -12.82
CA GLU A 358 0.42 -12.83 -13.94
C GLU A 358 1.89 -12.61 -14.28
N ILE A 359 2.30 -11.33 -14.44
CA ILE A 359 3.69 -10.95 -14.71
C ILE A 359 4.59 -11.43 -13.56
N MET A 360 4.19 -11.13 -12.32
CA MET A 360 4.95 -11.51 -11.13
C MET A 360 5.15 -13.03 -11.05
N ARG A 361 4.10 -13.82 -11.31
CA ARG A 361 4.16 -15.27 -11.32
C ARG A 361 5.23 -15.78 -12.30
N HIS A 362 5.29 -15.20 -13.50
CA HIS A 362 6.28 -15.58 -14.51
C HIS A 362 7.72 -15.37 -14.01
N TYR A 363 8.03 -14.17 -13.53
CA TYR A 363 9.38 -13.83 -13.04
C TYR A 363 9.76 -14.56 -11.75
N CYS A 364 8.81 -14.76 -10.84
CA CYS A 364 9.02 -15.61 -9.67
C CYS A 364 9.42 -17.04 -10.05
N GLY A 365 8.82 -17.60 -11.10
CA GLY A 365 9.19 -18.92 -11.60
C GLY A 365 10.63 -19.00 -12.13
N ILE A 366 11.13 -17.93 -12.74
CA ILE A 366 12.51 -17.85 -13.22
C ILE A 366 13.49 -17.84 -12.02
N LEU A 367 13.28 -16.95 -11.06
CA LEU A 367 14.18 -16.84 -9.90
C LEU A 367 14.08 -18.04 -8.96
N ALA A 368 12.89 -18.64 -8.79
CA ALA A 368 12.69 -19.82 -7.96
C ALA A 368 13.55 -21.03 -8.40
N LYS A 369 13.78 -21.18 -9.71
CA LYS A 369 14.70 -22.23 -10.23
C LYS A 369 16.14 -21.97 -9.77
N GLU A 370 16.61 -20.73 -9.84
CA GLU A 370 17.96 -20.36 -9.45
C GLU A 370 18.18 -20.50 -7.93
N LYS A 371 17.14 -20.17 -7.14
CA LYS A 371 17.17 -20.25 -5.68
C LYS A 371 16.87 -21.64 -5.12
N GLY A 372 16.61 -22.66 -5.96
CA GLY A 372 16.23 -23.99 -5.48
C GLY A 372 14.83 -24.03 -4.82
N MET A 373 13.96 -23.07 -5.08
CA MET A 373 12.63 -22.93 -4.47
C MET A 373 11.50 -23.36 -5.43
N THR A 374 11.81 -24.15 -6.46
CA THR A 374 10.84 -24.57 -7.49
C THR A 374 9.64 -25.32 -6.90
N ASP A 375 9.83 -26.15 -5.88
CA ASP A 375 8.73 -26.93 -5.29
C ASP A 375 7.80 -26.04 -4.45
N VAL A 376 8.35 -25.05 -3.75
CA VAL A 376 7.54 -24.04 -3.06
C VAL A 376 6.75 -23.21 -4.06
N PHE A 377 7.37 -22.80 -5.16
CA PHE A 377 6.68 -22.06 -6.23
C PHE A 377 5.55 -22.90 -6.88
N ARG A 378 5.76 -24.19 -7.10
CA ARG A 378 4.71 -25.11 -7.58
C ARG A 378 3.54 -25.19 -6.59
N PHE A 379 3.84 -25.24 -5.29
CA PHE A 379 2.80 -25.22 -4.26
C PHE A 379 1.97 -23.94 -4.31
N TYR A 380 2.62 -22.75 -4.44
CA TYR A 380 1.91 -21.47 -4.61
C TYR A 380 0.97 -21.48 -5.82
N ASN A 381 1.43 -21.99 -6.99
CA ASN A 381 0.60 -22.09 -8.19
C ASN A 381 -0.59 -23.07 -8.02
N ARG A 382 -0.39 -24.17 -7.31
CA ARG A 382 -1.49 -25.11 -7.00
C ARG A 382 -2.50 -24.49 -6.06
N PHE A 383 -2.02 -23.87 -4.98
CA PHE A 383 -2.88 -23.16 -4.02
C PHE A 383 -3.70 -22.06 -4.71
N GLU A 384 -3.08 -21.26 -5.58
CA GLU A 384 -3.77 -20.22 -6.35
C GLU A 384 -4.96 -20.79 -7.13
N LYS A 385 -4.72 -21.81 -7.95
CA LYS A 385 -5.75 -22.44 -8.78
C LYS A 385 -6.91 -23.00 -7.95
N LEU A 386 -6.58 -23.71 -6.88
CA LEU A 386 -7.57 -24.31 -5.99
C LEU A 386 -8.34 -23.25 -5.20
N ALA A 387 -7.66 -22.20 -4.73
CA ALA A 387 -8.31 -21.11 -4.03
C ALA A 387 -9.28 -20.34 -4.94
N MET A 388 -8.90 -20.01 -6.17
CA MET A 388 -9.80 -19.37 -7.14
C MET A 388 -11.04 -20.20 -7.40
N LYS A 389 -10.88 -21.52 -7.58
CA LYS A 389 -11.99 -22.46 -7.80
C LYS A 389 -12.91 -22.52 -6.59
N THR A 390 -12.36 -22.77 -5.40
CA THR A 390 -13.13 -22.88 -4.14
C THR A 390 -13.86 -21.58 -3.81
N LEU A 391 -13.20 -20.42 -3.99
CA LEU A 391 -13.82 -19.11 -3.75
C LEU A 391 -14.99 -18.85 -4.70
N LYS A 392 -14.88 -19.26 -5.97
CA LYS A 392 -15.99 -19.17 -6.93
C LYS A 392 -17.17 -20.06 -6.54
N GLU A 393 -16.90 -21.29 -6.11
CA GLU A 393 -17.92 -22.23 -5.64
C GLU A 393 -18.64 -21.73 -4.37
N GLU A 394 -17.88 -21.20 -3.40
CA GLU A 394 -18.41 -20.73 -2.11
C GLU A 394 -19.13 -19.38 -2.17
N LYS A 395 -18.65 -18.46 -3.03
CA LYS A 395 -19.15 -17.07 -3.06
C LYS A 395 -19.98 -16.73 -4.30
N GLY A 396 -20.01 -17.60 -5.29
CA GLY A 396 -20.72 -17.39 -6.55
C GLY A 396 -20.15 -16.28 -7.45
N VAL A 397 -18.96 -15.76 -7.14
CA VAL A 397 -18.30 -14.67 -7.89
C VAL A 397 -16.86 -15.03 -8.24
N ASN A 398 -16.38 -14.52 -9.36
CA ASN A 398 -14.98 -14.69 -9.73
C ASN A 398 -14.09 -13.85 -8.82
N MET A 399 -13.01 -14.45 -8.33
CA MET A 399 -11.99 -13.79 -7.51
C MET A 399 -10.62 -14.26 -7.95
N CYS A 400 -9.88 -13.42 -8.65
CA CYS A 400 -8.50 -13.73 -9.05
C CYS A 400 -7.51 -13.47 -7.92
N SER A 401 -6.31 -14.04 -8.05
CA SER A 401 -5.14 -13.61 -7.26
C SER A 401 -4.78 -12.17 -7.63
N ASN A 402 -4.36 -11.39 -6.65
CA ASN A 402 -3.87 -10.02 -6.86
C ASN A 402 -2.33 -9.97 -6.73
N VAL A 403 -1.75 -8.79 -6.99
CA VAL A 403 -0.29 -8.61 -6.97
C VAL A 403 0.35 -9.01 -5.62
N ASP A 404 -0.39 -8.87 -4.51
CA ASP A 404 0.12 -9.20 -3.17
C ASP A 404 0.36 -10.71 -2.98
N TYR A 405 -0.31 -11.56 -3.76
CA TYR A 405 -0.15 -13.02 -3.66
C TYR A 405 1.28 -13.47 -3.96
N TYR A 406 1.89 -12.93 -4.99
CA TYR A 406 3.25 -13.29 -5.39
C TYR A 406 4.33 -12.34 -4.87
N SER A 407 4.00 -11.09 -4.53
CA SER A 407 5.00 -10.12 -4.09
C SER A 407 5.70 -10.53 -2.79
N GLY A 408 4.96 -11.11 -1.83
CA GLY A 408 5.55 -11.65 -0.59
C GLY A 408 6.51 -12.81 -0.85
N PHE A 409 6.19 -13.71 -1.80
CA PHE A 409 7.06 -14.78 -2.23
C PHE A 409 8.33 -14.26 -2.91
N ALA A 410 8.19 -13.26 -3.80
CA ALA A 410 9.31 -12.60 -4.45
C ALA A 410 10.26 -11.94 -3.44
N TYR A 411 9.73 -11.18 -2.48
CA TYR A 411 10.53 -10.57 -1.43
C TYR A 411 11.25 -11.61 -0.56
N ASN A 412 10.62 -12.74 -0.26
CA ASN A 412 11.25 -13.84 0.47
C ASN A 412 12.45 -14.40 -0.32
N MET A 413 12.31 -14.66 -1.62
CA MET A 413 13.42 -15.11 -2.47
C MET A 413 14.57 -14.12 -2.52
N LEU A 414 14.30 -12.83 -2.43
CA LEU A 414 15.28 -11.74 -2.38
C LEU A 414 15.91 -11.55 -0.99
N GLY A 415 15.43 -12.25 0.04
CA GLY A 415 15.87 -12.08 1.43
C GLY A 415 15.45 -10.74 2.04
N ILE A 416 14.41 -10.12 1.49
CA ILE A 416 13.90 -8.84 2.00
C ILE A 416 13.06 -9.08 3.26
N PRO A 417 13.33 -8.40 4.37
CA PRO A 417 12.56 -8.54 5.60
C PRO A 417 11.11 -8.03 5.43
N ARG A 418 10.16 -8.70 6.09
CA ARG A 418 8.73 -8.31 6.04
C ARG A 418 8.46 -6.88 6.46
N ASP A 419 9.26 -6.35 7.37
CA ASP A 419 9.16 -4.95 7.79
C ASP A 419 9.29 -3.96 6.61
N LEU A 420 9.98 -4.35 5.54
CA LEU A 420 10.19 -3.53 4.35
C LEU A 420 9.16 -3.74 3.23
N TYR A 421 8.25 -4.70 3.30
CA TYR A 421 7.28 -4.98 2.24
C TYR A 421 6.41 -3.75 1.92
N THR A 422 5.76 -3.18 2.92
CA THR A 422 4.96 -1.96 2.72
C THR A 422 5.81 -0.70 2.44
N PRO A 423 6.98 -0.48 3.08
CA PRO A 423 7.92 0.55 2.65
C PRO A 423 8.36 0.48 1.19
N LEU A 424 8.62 -0.71 0.64
CA LEU A 424 8.94 -0.88 -0.77
C LEU A 424 7.75 -0.50 -1.68
N PHE A 425 6.53 -0.78 -1.23
CA PHE A 425 5.34 -0.29 -1.92
C PHE A 425 5.27 1.24 -1.92
N VAL A 426 5.67 1.92 -0.82
CA VAL A 426 5.76 3.40 -0.79
C VAL A 426 6.77 3.89 -1.81
N ILE A 427 7.98 3.32 -1.83
CA ILE A 427 9.04 3.70 -2.78
C ILE A 427 8.51 3.61 -4.21
N SER A 428 7.90 2.50 -4.54
CA SER A 428 7.34 2.24 -5.86
C SER A 428 6.23 3.22 -6.22
N ARG A 429 5.22 3.42 -5.35
CA ARG A 429 4.02 4.21 -5.61
C ARG A 429 4.25 5.72 -5.55
N MET A 430 5.39 6.17 -5.05
CA MET A 430 5.72 7.59 -4.92
C MET A 430 5.60 8.32 -6.26
N VAL A 431 6.04 7.72 -7.34
CA VAL A 431 5.95 8.30 -8.69
C VAL A 431 4.50 8.47 -9.15
N GLY A 432 3.64 7.46 -8.90
CA GLY A 432 2.22 7.55 -9.21
C GLY A 432 1.55 8.69 -8.43
N TRP A 433 1.83 8.80 -7.13
CA TRP A 433 1.31 9.91 -6.32
C TRP A 433 1.77 11.27 -6.85
N LEU A 434 3.05 11.39 -7.22
CA LEU A 434 3.62 12.62 -7.78
C LEU A 434 2.95 12.99 -9.12
N ALA A 435 2.79 12.01 -10.01
CA ALA A 435 2.16 12.21 -11.31
C ALA A 435 0.71 12.72 -11.16
N HIS A 436 -0.10 12.07 -10.32
CA HIS A 436 -1.48 12.49 -10.06
C HIS A 436 -1.57 13.84 -9.35
N ASN A 437 -0.64 14.16 -8.45
CA ASN A 437 -0.54 15.48 -7.81
C ASN A 437 -0.32 16.59 -8.85
N ILE A 438 0.65 16.38 -9.73
CA ILE A 438 0.98 17.32 -10.82
C ILE A 438 -0.18 17.45 -11.80
N GLU A 439 -0.80 16.33 -12.21
CA GLU A 439 -1.94 16.33 -13.12
C GLU A 439 -3.10 17.15 -12.55
N HIS A 440 -3.44 16.96 -11.27
CA HIS A 440 -4.49 17.73 -10.61
C HIS A 440 -4.18 19.24 -10.60
N LYS A 441 -2.94 19.63 -10.25
CA LYS A 441 -2.51 21.04 -10.27
C LYS A 441 -2.58 21.67 -11.67
N LEU A 442 -2.29 20.90 -12.72
CA LEU A 442 -2.29 21.39 -14.09
C LEU A 442 -3.69 21.60 -14.68
N TYR A 443 -4.66 20.72 -14.34
CA TYR A 443 -5.91 20.66 -15.12
C TYR A 443 -7.17 20.97 -14.32
N ASP A 444 -7.20 20.76 -13.02
CA ASP A 444 -8.39 21.03 -12.19
C ASP A 444 -8.11 22.13 -11.18
N ASN A 445 -7.08 21.97 -10.36
CA ASN A 445 -6.63 22.88 -9.31
C ASN A 445 -7.76 23.42 -8.42
N ARG A 446 -8.81 22.60 -8.20
CA ARG A 446 -9.92 22.91 -7.33
C ARG A 446 -9.80 22.12 -6.03
N ILE A 447 -10.17 22.76 -4.91
CA ILE A 447 -10.25 22.06 -3.64
C ILE A 447 -11.27 20.93 -3.71
N VAL A 448 -10.84 19.71 -3.38
CA VAL A 448 -11.72 18.52 -3.32
C VAL A 448 -12.53 18.60 -2.03
N ARG A 449 -13.81 18.95 -2.16
CA ARG A 449 -14.72 19.15 -1.02
C ARG A 449 -16.07 18.51 -1.27
N PRO A 450 -16.23 17.19 -0.99
CA PRO A 450 -17.53 16.53 -1.10
C PRO A 450 -18.51 17.03 -0.02
N ALA A 451 -19.81 16.87 -0.28
CA ALA A 451 -20.86 17.14 0.70
C ALA A 451 -21.10 15.94 1.61
N ALA A 452 -21.50 16.22 2.85
CA ALA A 452 -22.05 15.22 3.77
C ALA A 452 -23.44 15.62 4.21
N LYS A 453 -24.38 14.64 4.26
CA LYS A 453 -25.75 14.85 4.72
C LYS A 453 -25.80 14.79 6.25
N TYR A 454 -26.20 15.89 6.89
CA TYR A 454 -26.52 15.87 8.31
C TYR A 454 -27.82 15.07 8.55
N VAL A 455 -27.78 14.16 9.50
CA VAL A 455 -28.89 13.25 9.81
C VAL A 455 -29.24 13.20 11.31
N GLY A 456 -28.63 14.07 12.11
CA GLY A 456 -28.97 14.24 13.52
C GLY A 456 -30.21 15.11 13.71
N ASP A 457 -30.81 15.03 14.90
CA ASP A 457 -31.91 15.89 15.27
C ASP A 457 -31.43 17.33 15.52
N LEU A 458 -32.27 18.30 15.16
CA LEU A 458 -32.04 19.69 15.54
C LEU A 458 -32.55 19.87 16.98
N MET A 459 -31.70 20.41 17.84
CA MET A 459 -31.99 20.61 19.26
C MET A 459 -31.73 22.06 19.65
N ASP A 460 -32.55 22.54 20.57
CA ASP A 460 -32.36 23.84 21.18
C ASP A 460 -31.18 23.79 22.19
N TYR A 461 -30.45 24.89 22.30
CA TYR A 461 -29.43 25.00 23.31
C TYR A 461 -30.05 25.20 24.69
N ILE A 462 -29.82 24.26 25.60
CA ILE A 462 -30.18 24.36 27.00
C ILE A 462 -28.94 24.82 27.80
N PRO A 463 -29.04 25.91 28.57
CA PRO A 463 -27.92 26.39 29.42
C PRO A 463 -27.48 25.29 30.41
N ARG A 464 -26.16 25.21 30.67
CA ARG A 464 -25.60 24.11 31.52
C ARG A 464 -26.26 23.99 32.90
N LYS A 465 -26.71 25.10 33.49
CA LYS A 465 -27.39 25.16 34.78
C LYS A 465 -28.81 24.51 34.75
N ASP A 466 -29.37 24.38 33.57
CA ASP A 466 -30.76 23.92 33.36
C ASP A 466 -30.79 22.51 32.75
N ARG A 467 -29.68 21.77 32.67
CA ARG A 467 -29.53 20.41 32.13
C ARG A 467 -29.63 19.35 33.18
#